data_472f171d9cc7e79cbae57fdad27098f1
#
_entry.id   472f171d9cc7e79cbae57fdad27098f1
#
_cell.length_a   1.000
_cell.length_b   1.000
_cell.length_c   1.000
_cell.angle_alpha   90.00
_cell.angle_beta   90.00
_cell.angle_gamma   90.00
#
_symmetry.space_group_name_H-M   'P 1'
#
loop_
_entity.id
_entity.type
_entity.pdbx_description
1 polymer ?
#
loop_
_entity_poly.entity_id
_entity_poly.type
_entity_poly.pdbx_seq_one_letter_code
_entity_poly.pdbx_strand_id
1 'polypeptide(L)'
;MSTVMIVGATRGIGLELTKQYSEEGNKVIACARDMNAASQLDELASGSENIRIEELDIAEALSIESAASRIGKDSIDSIIIVAGYVGGMPENQTIDNIDIDEWHRTLNINTIGPLLVARAFKENLSSSGNGNLMILSSQLAASTWPMGGMYVYSTTKAAVSKVGQILALDWAEDPIIVSIMHPGWVQTDMGGPAAEITAEESASGIRNVISGLKKEDSGNFYKWNGEIHPW
;
A
#
# COMPACT_ATOMS: atom_id res chain seq x y z
N MET A 1 1.33 3.94 -21.49
CA MET A 1 0.85 4.94 -20.52
C MET A 1 -0.23 4.27 -19.69
N SER A 2 0.05 3.97 -18.45
CA SER A 2 -0.86 3.31 -17.51
C SER A 2 -1.41 4.30 -16.49
N THR A 3 -2.51 3.94 -15.84
CA THR A 3 -3.09 4.68 -14.71
C THR A 3 -2.75 3.94 -13.41
N VAL A 4 -2.06 4.61 -12.50
CA VAL A 4 -1.63 4.04 -11.21
C VAL A 4 -2.25 4.82 -10.06
N MET A 5 -2.94 4.14 -9.16
CA MET A 5 -3.49 4.71 -7.93
C MET A 5 -2.59 4.36 -6.76
N ILE A 6 -2.16 5.37 -5.99
CA ILE A 6 -1.28 5.20 -4.84
C ILE A 6 -2.01 5.67 -3.59
N VAL A 7 -2.36 4.74 -2.71
CA VAL A 7 -3.05 5.04 -1.46
C VAL A 7 -2.01 5.28 -0.37
N GLY A 8 -1.92 6.53 0.12
CA GLY A 8 -0.88 6.98 1.04
C GLY A 8 0.32 7.63 0.34
N ALA A 9 0.03 8.58 -0.56
CA ALA A 9 1.01 9.22 -1.46
C ALA A 9 1.76 10.43 -0.88
N THR A 10 1.45 10.88 0.35
CA THR A 10 1.90 12.18 0.85
C THR A 10 3.36 12.24 1.30
N ARG A 11 4.00 11.09 1.55
CA ARG A 11 5.39 11.01 2.05
C ARG A 11 6.02 9.63 1.80
N GLY A 12 7.32 9.54 2.06
CA GLY A 12 8.09 8.29 2.04
C GLY A 12 7.92 7.51 0.74
N ILE A 13 7.69 6.20 0.85
CA ILE A 13 7.56 5.29 -0.31
C ILE A 13 6.43 5.73 -1.26
N GLY A 14 5.28 6.17 -0.71
CA GLY A 14 4.13 6.57 -1.53
C GLY A 14 4.39 7.83 -2.36
N LEU A 15 5.06 8.82 -1.79
CA LEU A 15 5.47 10.04 -2.51
C LEU A 15 6.49 9.71 -3.60
N GLU A 16 7.46 8.85 -3.28
CA GLU A 16 8.49 8.46 -4.23
C GLU A 16 7.93 7.61 -5.39
N LEU A 17 6.99 6.70 -5.12
CA LEU A 17 6.25 5.98 -6.16
C LEU A 17 5.48 6.96 -7.06
N THR A 18 4.81 7.96 -6.47
CA THR A 18 4.08 8.99 -7.22
C THR A 18 5.01 9.73 -8.18
N LYS A 19 6.17 10.15 -7.69
CA LYS A 19 7.21 10.82 -8.48
C LYS A 19 7.69 9.94 -9.64
N GLN A 20 8.17 8.74 -9.34
CA GLN A 20 8.75 7.83 -10.34
C GLN A 20 7.75 7.42 -11.43
N TYR A 21 6.49 7.10 -11.06
CA TYR A 21 5.47 6.79 -12.07
C TYR A 21 5.12 8.00 -12.95
N SER A 22 5.05 9.19 -12.37
CA SER A 22 4.80 10.42 -13.12
C SER A 22 5.94 10.77 -14.06
N GLU A 23 7.20 10.65 -13.63
CA GLU A 23 8.40 10.89 -14.47
C GLU A 23 8.47 9.94 -15.67
N GLU A 24 7.92 8.73 -15.57
CA GLU A 24 7.79 7.79 -16.70
C GLU A 24 6.56 8.06 -17.59
N GLY A 25 5.84 9.12 -17.34
CA GLY A 25 4.68 9.53 -18.15
C GLY A 25 3.39 8.76 -17.84
N ASN A 26 3.31 8.04 -16.72
CA ASN A 26 2.08 7.39 -16.30
C ASN A 26 1.13 8.39 -15.62
N LYS A 27 -0.18 8.16 -15.75
CA LYS A 27 -1.18 8.89 -14.97
C LYS A 27 -1.17 8.38 -13.53
N VAL A 28 -1.08 9.27 -12.56
CA VAL A 28 -1.05 8.92 -11.14
C VAL A 28 -2.24 9.54 -10.42
N ILE A 29 -3.03 8.68 -9.77
CA ILE A 29 -4.05 9.08 -8.79
C ILE A 29 -3.39 8.95 -7.42
N ALA A 30 -2.93 10.06 -6.88
CA ALA A 30 -2.19 10.13 -5.63
C ALA A 30 -3.15 10.41 -4.47
N CYS A 31 -3.42 9.41 -3.62
CA CYS A 31 -4.39 9.56 -2.54
C CYS A 31 -3.75 10.10 -1.26
N ALA A 32 -4.34 11.17 -0.73
CA ALA A 32 -3.98 11.82 0.52
C ALA A 32 -5.15 11.76 1.51
N ARG A 33 -4.85 11.47 2.79
CA ARG A 33 -5.86 11.46 3.86
C ARG A 33 -6.33 12.87 4.23
N ASP A 34 -5.39 13.80 4.27
CA ASP A 34 -5.61 15.21 4.61
C ASP A 34 -4.92 16.08 3.56
N MET A 35 -5.72 16.79 2.78
CA MET A 35 -5.25 17.66 1.72
C MET A 35 -4.43 18.84 2.26
N ASN A 36 -4.70 19.29 3.50
CA ASN A 36 -3.93 20.38 4.12
C ASN A 36 -2.53 19.95 4.61
N ALA A 37 -2.29 18.64 4.75
CA ALA A 37 -1.02 18.06 5.18
C ALA A 37 -0.22 17.42 4.02
N ALA A 38 -0.55 17.76 2.77
CA ALA A 38 0.00 17.13 1.57
C ALA A 38 1.01 18.00 0.82
N SER A 39 1.68 18.96 1.47
CA SER A 39 2.50 19.99 0.82
C SER A 39 3.56 19.48 -0.16
N GLN A 40 4.27 18.39 0.17
CA GLN A 40 5.25 17.78 -0.75
C GLN A 40 4.56 17.14 -1.98
N LEU A 41 3.39 16.57 -1.79
CA LEU A 41 2.61 16.01 -2.89
C LEU A 41 2.01 17.12 -3.77
N ASP A 42 1.57 18.23 -3.16
CA ASP A 42 1.07 19.41 -3.89
C ASP A 42 2.17 20.03 -4.75
N GLU A 43 3.39 20.15 -4.20
CA GLU A 43 4.55 20.63 -4.95
C GLU A 43 4.86 19.72 -6.15
N LEU A 44 4.88 18.40 -5.93
CA LEU A 44 5.11 17.41 -6.98
C LEU A 44 4.03 17.48 -8.06
N ALA A 45 2.76 17.57 -7.67
CA ALA A 45 1.63 17.65 -8.58
C ALA A 45 1.61 18.96 -9.37
N SER A 46 2.05 20.07 -8.77
CA SER A 46 2.18 21.37 -9.46
C SER A 46 3.16 21.33 -10.63
N GLY A 47 4.14 20.45 -10.55
CA GLY A 47 5.17 20.25 -11.58
C GLY A 47 4.80 19.21 -12.65
N SER A 48 3.62 18.56 -12.56
CA SER A 48 3.26 17.46 -13.47
C SER A 48 1.76 17.39 -13.76
N GLU A 49 1.40 17.46 -15.04
CA GLU A 49 0.02 17.28 -15.50
C GLU A 49 -0.48 15.83 -15.36
N ASN A 50 0.40 14.89 -15.05
CA ASN A 50 0.08 13.49 -14.94
C ASN A 50 -0.39 13.08 -13.53
N ILE A 51 -0.29 13.98 -12.52
CA ILE A 51 -0.66 13.69 -11.14
C ILE A 51 -2.00 14.34 -10.81
N ARG A 52 -2.97 13.51 -10.44
CA ARG A 52 -4.23 13.93 -9.83
C ARG A 52 -4.21 13.57 -8.35
N ILE A 53 -4.38 14.55 -7.48
CA ILE A 53 -4.52 14.29 -6.04
C ILE A 53 -6.00 14.00 -5.73
N GLU A 54 -6.22 12.96 -4.91
CA GLU A 54 -7.56 12.55 -4.51
C GLU A 54 -7.60 12.39 -2.98
N GLU A 55 -8.64 12.91 -2.34
CA GLU A 55 -8.83 12.73 -0.90
C GLU A 55 -9.33 11.31 -0.60
N LEU A 56 -8.57 10.56 0.20
CA LEU A 56 -8.93 9.22 0.65
C LEU A 56 -8.31 8.93 2.02
N ASP A 57 -9.13 8.86 3.07
CA ASP A 57 -8.74 8.28 4.35
C ASP A 57 -9.06 6.79 4.36
N ILE A 58 -8.03 5.96 4.41
CA ILE A 58 -8.16 4.51 4.39
C ILE A 58 -8.83 3.95 5.67
N ALA A 59 -8.85 4.73 6.76
CA ALA A 59 -9.52 4.36 8.00
C ALA A 59 -11.04 4.57 7.95
N GLU A 60 -11.56 5.32 6.96
CA GLU A 60 -12.94 5.76 6.89
C GLU A 60 -13.65 5.21 5.66
N ALA A 61 -14.58 4.26 5.86
CA ALA A 61 -15.30 3.61 4.75
C ALA A 61 -16.01 4.63 3.83
N LEU A 62 -16.63 5.68 4.41
CA LEU A 62 -17.30 6.72 3.63
C LEU A 62 -16.32 7.56 2.80
N SER A 63 -15.09 7.76 3.27
CA SER A 63 -14.04 8.44 2.50
C SER A 63 -13.65 7.61 1.28
N ILE A 64 -13.48 6.28 1.46
CA ILE A 64 -13.17 5.36 0.38
C ILE A 64 -14.29 5.34 -0.67
N GLU A 65 -15.56 5.23 -0.25
CA GLU A 65 -16.72 5.25 -1.15
C GLU A 65 -16.84 6.58 -1.91
N SER A 66 -16.58 7.70 -1.23
CA SER A 66 -16.58 9.03 -1.83
C SER A 66 -15.47 9.16 -2.88
N ALA A 67 -14.25 8.69 -2.59
CA ALA A 67 -13.15 8.68 -3.55
C ALA A 67 -13.50 7.80 -4.78
N ALA A 68 -14.07 6.61 -4.57
CA ALA A 68 -14.51 5.75 -5.66
C ALA A 68 -15.57 6.43 -6.54
N SER A 69 -16.51 7.15 -5.94
CA SER A 69 -17.52 7.92 -6.67
C SER A 69 -16.92 9.05 -7.50
N ARG A 70 -15.90 9.76 -7.00
CA ARG A 70 -15.22 10.85 -7.73
C ARG A 70 -14.32 10.35 -8.85
N ILE A 71 -13.65 9.20 -8.65
CA ILE A 71 -12.84 8.53 -9.67
C ILE A 71 -13.74 7.90 -10.74
N GLY A 72 -14.91 7.41 -10.32
CA GLY A 72 -15.91 6.87 -11.24
C GLY A 72 -15.48 5.54 -11.85
N LYS A 73 -15.72 5.37 -13.15
CA LYS A 73 -15.46 4.12 -13.90
C LYS A 73 -14.15 4.13 -14.66
N ASP A 74 -13.24 5.05 -14.35
CA ASP A 74 -11.95 5.12 -15.00
C ASP A 74 -11.18 3.81 -14.77
N SER A 75 -10.56 3.30 -15.83
CA SER A 75 -9.71 2.11 -15.73
C SER A 75 -8.45 2.44 -14.94
N ILE A 76 -8.09 1.56 -14.00
CA ILE A 76 -6.88 1.65 -13.19
C ILE A 76 -6.06 0.39 -13.41
N ASP A 77 -4.84 0.56 -13.93
CA ASP A 77 -3.94 -0.56 -14.22
C ASP A 77 -3.27 -1.11 -12.96
N SER A 78 -2.98 -0.24 -12.00
CA SER A 78 -2.37 -0.66 -10.73
C SER A 78 -2.89 0.15 -9.55
N ILE A 79 -3.20 -0.53 -8.44
CA ILE A 79 -3.47 0.08 -7.15
C ILE A 79 -2.40 -0.38 -6.17
N ILE A 80 -1.67 0.59 -5.60
CA ILE A 80 -0.60 0.33 -4.63
C ILE A 80 -1.04 0.90 -3.28
N ILE A 81 -1.35 0.01 -2.33
CA ILE A 81 -1.75 0.41 -0.98
C ILE A 81 -0.52 0.50 -0.09
N VAL A 82 0.01 1.71 0.02
CA VAL A 82 1.21 2.06 0.83
C VAL A 82 0.80 2.49 2.24
N ALA A 83 -0.39 3.08 2.37
CA ALA A 83 -0.88 3.58 3.64
C ALA A 83 -0.77 2.53 4.74
N GLY A 84 -0.21 2.94 5.86
CA GLY A 84 -0.06 2.09 7.03
C GLY A 84 0.34 2.91 8.26
N TYR A 85 0.13 2.29 9.41
CA TYR A 85 0.41 2.89 10.70
C TYR A 85 1.10 1.88 11.63
N VAL A 86 2.11 2.33 12.38
CA VAL A 86 2.92 1.45 13.22
C VAL A 86 2.23 1.04 14.53
N GLY A 87 1.17 1.75 14.92
CA GLY A 87 0.44 1.47 16.16
C GLY A 87 1.11 2.02 17.42
N GLY A 88 1.62 3.25 17.35
CA GLY A 88 2.32 3.90 18.46
C GLY A 88 3.81 3.55 18.52
N MET A 89 4.45 3.91 19.64
CA MET A 89 5.88 3.66 19.83
C MET A 89 6.14 2.18 20.17
N PRO A 90 7.28 1.60 19.78
CA PRO A 90 7.59 0.18 20.01
C PRO A 90 7.50 -0.25 21.48
N GLU A 91 7.91 0.62 22.41
CA GLU A 91 7.81 0.39 23.86
C GLU A 91 6.36 0.24 24.37
N ASN A 92 5.39 0.76 23.62
CA ASN A 92 3.95 0.64 23.89
C ASN A 92 3.30 -0.57 23.20
N GLN A 93 4.09 -1.45 22.62
CA GLN A 93 3.65 -2.66 21.94
C GLN A 93 4.28 -3.93 22.55
N THR A 94 4.55 -3.93 23.85
CA THR A 94 5.04 -5.10 24.60
C THR A 94 3.90 -5.79 25.32
N ILE A 95 4.12 -7.04 25.79
CA ILE A 95 3.09 -7.80 26.52
C ILE A 95 2.57 -7.07 27.76
N ASP A 96 3.41 -6.28 28.39
CA ASP A 96 3.09 -5.56 29.64
C ASP A 96 2.50 -4.16 29.36
N ASN A 97 2.55 -3.69 28.12
CA ASN A 97 2.13 -2.34 27.76
C ASN A 97 1.51 -2.31 26.36
N ILE A 98 0.26 -2.77 26.26
CA ILE A 98 -0.52 -2.78 25.02
C ILE A 98 -1.70 -1.84 25.16
N ASP A 99 -1.80 -0.88 24.23
CA ASP A 99 -2.97 -0.03 24.07
C ASP A 99 -3.96 -0.72 23.11
N ILE A 100 -5.11 -1.13 23.64
CA ILE A 100 -6.15 -1.85 22.89
C ILE A 100 -6.86 -0.92 21.88
N ASP A 101 -7.09 0.34 22.22
CA ASP A 101 -7.72 1.29 21.32
C ASP A 101 -6.80 1.61 20.15
N GLU A 102 -5.50 1.75 20.41
CA GLU A 102 -4.49 1.91 19.36
C GLU A 102 -4.38 0.65 18.49
N TRP A 103 -4.56 -0.54 19.06
CA TRP A 103 -4.61 -1.77 18.27
C TRP A 103 -5.83 -1.81 17.33
N HIS A 104 -7.01 -1.46 17.82
CA HIS A 104 -8.22 -1.36 16.99
C HIS A 104 -8.03 -0.35 15.84
N ARG A 105 -7.49 0.82 16.15
CA ARG A 105 -7.17 1.85 15.16
C ARG A 105 -6.19 1.33 14.11
N THR A 106 -5.12 0.67 14.55
CA THR A 106 -4.09 0.12 13.65
C THR A 106 -4.65 -0.99 12.77
N LEU A 107 -5.50 -1.87 13.33
CA LEU A 107 -6.18 -2.92 12.58
C LEU A 107 -7.09 -2.32 11.50
N ASN A 108 -7.81 -1.27 11.83
CA ASN A 108 -8.66 -0.58 10.87
C ASN A 108 -7.85 -0.01 9.70
N ILE A 109 -6.74 0.69 9.99
CA ILE A 109 -5.88 1.30 8.96
C ILE A 109 -5.14 0.24 8.15
N ASN A 110 -4.50 -0.73 8.82
CA ASN A 110 -3.56 -1.65 8.16
C ASN A 110 -4.22 -2.86 7.51
N THR A 111 -5.44 -3.24 7.93
CA THR A 111 -6.07 -4.49 7.50
C THR A 111 -7.44 -4.26 6.88
N ILE A 112 -8.37 -3.61 7.60
CA ILE A 112 -9.74 -3.42 7.13
C ILE A 112 -9.76 -2.42 5.97
N GLY A 113 -9.07 -1.29 6.11
CA GLY A 113 -8.99 -0.26 5.08
C GLY A 113 -8.49 -0.79 3.73
N PRO A 114 -7.37 -1.50 3.64
CA PRO A 114 -6.92 -2.15 2.40
C PRO A 114 -7.96 -3.06 1.76
N LEU A 115 -8.70 -3.86 2.54
CA LEU A 115 -9.79 -4.68 2.04
C LEU A 115 -10.93 -3.83 1.45
N LEU A 116 -11.31 -2.75 2.14
CA LEU A 116 -12.34 -1.84 1.66
C LEU A 116 -11.94 -1.10 0.38
N VAL A 117 -10.69 -0.67 0.27
CA VAL A 117 -10.14 -0.10 -0.97
C VAL A 117 -10.18 -1.13 -2.09
N ALA A 118 -9.69 -2.34 -1.86
CA ALA A 118 -9.71 -3.43 -2.85
C ALA A 118 -11.14 -3.67 -3.36
N ARG A 119 -12.13 -3.74 -2.46
CA ARG A 119 -13.53 -3.92 -2.80
C ARG A 119 -14.11 -2.76 -3.61
N ALA A 120 -13.82 -1.52 -3.19
CA ALA A 120 -14.39 -0.32 -3.82
C ALA A 120 -13.88 -0.11 -5.25
N PHE A 121 -12.66 -0.53 -5.54
CA PHE A 121 -12.00 -0.31 -6.83
C PHE A 121 -11.83 -1.58 -7.68
N LYS A 122 -12.49 -2.69 -7.31
CA LYS A 122 -12.41 -3.95 -8.07
C LYS A 122 -12.76 -3.77 -9.56
N GLU A 123 -13.86 -3.07 -9.83
CA GLU A 123 -14.33 -2.84 -11.21
C GLU A 123 -13.33 -2.00 -12.02
N ASN A 124 -12.67 -1.02 -11.39
CA ASN A 124 -11.64 -0.20 -12.03
C ASN A 124 -10.42 -1.03 -12.43
N LEU A 125 -9.97 -1.95 -11.54
CA LEU A 125 -8.90 -2.89 -11.84
C LEU A 125 -9.29 -3.88 -12.94
N SER A 126 -10.48 -4.47 -12.85
CA SER A 126 -10.96 -5.44 -13.85
C SER A 126 -11.07 -4.81 -15.24
N SER A 127 -11.47 -3.54 -15.33
CA SER A 127 -11.65 -2.84 -16.60
C SER A 127 -10.34 -2.57 -17.35
N SER A 128 -9.18 -2.66 -16.69
CA SER A 128 -7.87 -2.57 -17.33
C SER A 128 -7.50 -3.84 -18.14
N GLY A 129 -8.15 -4.96 -17.85
CA GLY A 129 -7.88 -6.25 -18.49
C GLY A 129 -6.64 -6.99 -17.93
N ASN A 130 -5.83 -6.34 -17.11
CA ASN A 130 -4.68 -6.92 -16.39
C ASN A 130 -4.34 -6.06 -15.16
N GLY A 131 -5.32 -5.87 -14.28
CA GLY A 131 -5.20 -5.02 -13.11
C GLY A 131 -4.24 -5.60 -12.06
N ASN A 132 -3.46 -4.73 -11.40
CA ASN A 132 -2.57 -5.11 -10.31
C ASN A 132 -3.01 -4.47 -9.00
N LEU A 133 -3.28 -5.27 -7.99
CA LEU A 133 -3.45 -4.82 -6.61
C LEU A 133 -2.21 -5.22 -5.79
N MET A 134 -1.40 -4.24 -5.40
CA MET A 134 -0.26 -4.44 -4.52
C MET A 134 -0.58 -3.90 -3.12
N ILE A 135 -0.46 -4.75 -2.10
CA ILE A 135 -0.69 -4.37 -0.70
C ILE A 135 0.64 -4.43 0.06
N LEU A 136 1.07 -3.29 0.61
CA LEU A 136 2.28 -3.25 1.43
C LEU A 136 2.03 -3.89 2.81
N SER A 137 2.76 -4.96 3.06
CA SER A 137 2.87 -5.63 4.34
C SER A 137 4.23 -5.35 5.01
N SER A 138 4.80 -6.30 5.69
CA SER A 138 6.09 -6.18 6.39
C SER A 138 6.70 -7.57 6.58
N GLN A 139 8.04 -7.65 6.67
CA GLN A 139 8.71 -8.86 7.14
C GLN A 139 8.23 -9.30 8.54
N LEU A 140 7.80 -8.33 9.38
CA LEU A 140 7.25 -8.61 10.72
C LEU A 140 5.89 -9.33 10.67
N ALA A 141 5.28 -9.43 9.49
CA ALA A 141 4.05 -10.21 9.26
C ALA A 141 4.33 -11.71 9.15
N ALA A 142 5.56 -12.09 8.80
CA ALA A 142 5.91 -13.48 8.56
C ALA A 142 6.05 -14.26 9.87
N SER A 143 5.36 -15.39 9.98
CA SER A 143 5.46 -16.29 11.14
C SER A 143 6.85 -16.93 11.27
N THR A 144 7.64 -16.89 10.21
CA THR A 144 9.03 -17.34 10.17
C THR A 144 10.04 -16.30 10.68
N TRP A 145 9.60 -15.03 10.92
CA TRP A 145 10.48 -13.97 11.40
C TRP A 145 10.62 -14.01 12.92
N PRO A 146 11.81 -14.29 13.49
CA PRO A 146 11.98 -14.54 14.92
C PRO A 146 12.16 -13.23 15.71
N MET A 147 11.12 -12.41 15.78
CA MET A 147 11.13 -11.15 16.51
C MET A 147 9.98 -11.10 17.50
N GLY A 148 10.28 -10.78 18.78
CA GLY A 148 9.28 -10.50 19.80
C GLY A 148 8.91 -9.01 19.85
N GLY A 149 7.83 -8.67 20.55
CA GLY A 149 7.28 -7.33 20.63
C GLY A 149 6.50 -6.93 19.38
N MET A 150 6.22 -5.64 19.26
CA MET A 150 5.47 -5.09 18.11
C MET A 150 4.12 -5.80 17.86
N TYR A 151 3.44 -6.21 18.93
CA TYR A 151 2.20 -7.00 18.83
C TYR A 151 1.15 -6.36 17.93
N VAL A 152 0.94 -5.05 18.08
CA VAL A 152 -0.05 -4.30 17.31
C VAL A 152 0.30 -4.30 15.82
N TYR A 153 1.52 -3.89 15.50
CA TYR A 153 1.95 -3.76 14.11
C TYR A 153 2.04 -5.12 13.41
N SER A 154 2.78 -6.05 14.01
CA SER A 154 3.06 -7.37 13.39
C SER A 154 1.78 -8.15 13.11
N THR A 155 0.83 -8.17 14.06
CA THR A 155 -0.42 -8.89 13.88
C THR A 155 -1.31 -8.26 12.80
N THR A 156 -1.37 -6.92 12.72
CA THR A 156 -2.15 -6.25 11.66
C THR A 156 -1.54 -6.45 10.27
N LYS A 157 -0.20 -6.51 10.17
CA LYS A 157 0.48 -6.79 8.90
C LYS A 157 0.36 -8.27 8.51
N ALA A 158 0.37 -9.20 9.46
CA ALA A 158 0.04 -10.60 9.20
C ALA A 158 -1.41 -10.76 8.71
N ALA A 159 -2.35 -10.06 9.35
CA ALA A 159 -3.74 -10.07 8.95
C ALA A 159 -3.95 -9.54 7.52
N VAL A 160 -3.33 -8.42 7.14
CA VAL A 160 -3.45 -7.90 5.77
C VAL A 160 -2.77 -8.79 4.74
N SER A 161 -1.67 -9.44 5.09
CA SER A 161 -1.06 -10.46 4.21
C SER A 161 -2.05 -11.59 3.92
N LYS A 162 -2.76 -12.06 4.95
CA LYS A 162 -3.81 -13.07 4.77
C LYS A 162 -4.99 -12.56 3.94
N VAL A 163 -5.40 -11.30 4.12
CA VAL A 163 -6.43 -10.66 3.29
C VAL A 163 -6.01 -10.65 1.82
N GLY A 164 -4.77 -10.27 1.51
CA GLY A 164 -4.25 -10.30 0.13
C GLY A 164 -4.27 -11.71 -0.47
N GLN A 165 -3.89 -12.73 0.30
CA GLN A 165 -3.94 -14.13 -0.14
C GLN A 165 -5.38 -14.58 -0.43
N ILE A 166 -6.36 -14.20 0.40
CA ILE A 166 -7.78 -14.54 0.19
C ILE A 166 -8.30 -13.83 -1.06
N LEU A 167 -8.02 -12.52 -1.22
CA LEU A 167 -8.43 -11.77 -2.41
C LEU A 167 -7.88 -12.38 -3.70
N ALA A 168 -6.64 -12.87 -3.70
CA ALA A 168 -6.04 -13.55 -4.85
C ALA A 168 -6.81 -14.81 -5.24
N LEU A 169 -7.33 -15.57 -4.26
CA LEU A 169 -8.14 -16.75 -4.48
C LEU A 169 -9.56 -16.38 -4.93
N ASP A 170 -10.20 -15.42 -4.27
CA ASP A 170 -11.55 -14.96 -4.60
C ASP A 170 -11.63 -14.36 -6.01
N TRP A 171 -10.55 -13.73 -6.48
CA TRP A 171 -10.44 -13.09 -7.79
C TRP A 171 -9.63 -13.93 -8.81
N ALA A 172 -9.55 -15.24 -8.60
CA ALA A 172 -8.78 -16.13 -9.48
C ALA A 172 -9.24 -16.04 -10.94
N GLU A 173 -10.54 -15.89 -11.19
CA GLU A 173 -11.12 -15.78 -12.53
C GLU A 173 -11.20 -14.33 -13.05
N ASP A 174 -10.94 -13.34 -12.21
CA ASP A 174 -10.91 -11.93 -12.62
C ASP A 174 -9.57 -11.60 -13.30
N PRO A 175 -9.51 -10.61 -14.20
CA PRO A 175 -8.25 -10.16 -14.80
C PRO A 175 -7.47 -9.24 -13.84
N ILE A 176 -7.29 -9.70 -12.59
CA ILE A 176 -6.62 -8.97 -11.52
C ILE A 176 -5.54 -9.85 -10.91
N ILE A 177 -4.35 -9.29 -10.72
CA ILE A 177 -3.24 -9.89 -9.97
C ILE A 177 -3.22 -9.23 -8.60
N VAL A 178 -3.26 -10.03 -7.54
CA VAL A 178 -3.12 -9.53 -6.17
C VAL A 178 -1.78 -9.98 -5.62
N SER A 179 -1.00 -9.04 -5.11
CA SER A 179 0.31 -9.34 -4.52
C SER A 179 0.53 -8.61 -3.20
N ILE A 180 1.31 -9.22 -2.34
CA ILE A 180 1.69 -8.70 -1.04
C ILE A 180 3.17 -8.31 -1.10
N MET A 181 3.55 -7.20 -0.47
CA MET A 181 4.89 -6.65 -0.59
C MET A 181 5.48 -6.30 0.78
N HIS A 182 6.68 -6.81 1.07
CA HIS A 182 7.56 -6.22 2.07
C HIS A 182 8.43 -5.17 1.40
N PRO A 183 8.26 -3.88 1.73
CA PRO A 183 8.95 -2.77 1.04
C PRO A 183 10.43 -2.62 1.40
N GLY A 184 10.97 -3.45 2.30
CA GLY A 184 12.26 -3.28 2.96
C GLY A 184 12.13 -2.52 4.28
N TRP A 185 13.24 -2.38 5.00
CA TRP A 185 13.36 -1.43 6.09
C TRP A 185 13.85 -0.11 5.51
N VAL A 186 12.94 0.86 5.40
CA VAL A 186 13.08 2.03 4.53
C VAL A 186 13.26 3.30 5.35
N GLN A 187 14.19 4.17 4.94
CA GLN A 187 14.46 5.49 5.53
C GLN A 187 13.27 6.43 5.30
N THR A 188 12.33 6.40 6.22
CA THR A 188 11.09 7.19 6.26
C THR A 188 10.83 7.60 7.71
N ASP A 189 9.81 8.42 7.96
CA ASP A 189 9.39 8.76 9.33
C ASP A 189 9.07 7.50 10.17
N MET A 190 8.57 6.44 9.53
CA MET A 190 8.25 5.18 10.19
C MET A 190 9.48 4.29 10.43
N GLY A 191 10.37 4.20 9.46
CA GLY A 191 11.54 3.31 9.53
C GLY A 191 12.74 3.92 10.23
N GLY A 192 12.78 5.25 10.32
CA GLY A 192 13.88 6.01 10.91
C GLY A 192 15.13 6.09 10.03
N PRO A 193 16.11 6.91 10.45
CA PRO A 193 17.32 7.18 9.64
C PRO A 193 18.33 6.03 9.60
N ALA A 194 18.17 5.02 10.49
CA ALA A 194 19.05 3.86 10.53
C ALA A 194 18.59 2.72 9.60
N ALA A 195 17.49 2.93 8.88
CA ALA A 195 16.96 1.92 7.96
C ALA A 195 17.92 1.64 6.79
N GLU A 196 17.81 0.42 6.23
CA GLU A 196 18.80 -0.15 5.32
C GLU A 196 18.77 0.46 3.92
N ILE A 197 17.59 0.86 3.45
CA ILE A 197 17.38 1.35 2.08
C ILE A 197 16.63 2.67 2.06
N THR A 198 16.80 3.43 0.99
CA THR A 198 16.08 4.68 0.75
C THR A 198 14.65 4.44 0.27
N ALA A 199 13.78 5.47 0.34
CA ALA A 199 12.46 5.41 -0.27
C ALA A 199 12.54 5.26 -1.81
N GLU A 200 13.55 5.85 -2.43
CA GLU A 200 13.82 5.76 -3.87
C GLU A 200 14.13 4.32 -4.30
N GLU A 201 15.04 3.65 -3.57
CA GLU A 201 15.40 2.24 -3.84
C GLU A 201 14.19 1.31 -3.66
N SER A 202 13.44 1.49 -2.56
CA SER A 202 12.23 0.72 -2.29
C SER A 202 11.17 0.92 -3.38
N ALA A 203 10.87 2.15 -3.76
CA ALA A 203 9.88 2.48 -4.79
C ALA A 203 10.28 1.92 -6.16
N SER A 204 11.55 2.05 -6.54
CA SER A 204 12.08 1.49 -7.79
C SER A 204 11.94 -0.03 -7.83
N GLY A 205 12.28 -0.71 -6.74
CA GLY A 205 12.15 -2.15 -6.63
C GLY A 205 10.68 -2.61 -6.70
N ILE A 206 9.78 -1.97 -5.97
CA ILE A 206 8.33 -2.25 -6.00
C ILE A 206 7.79 -2.11 -7.43
N ARG A 207 8.14 -1.05 -8.13
CA ARG A 207 7.73 -0.83 -9.53
C ARG A 207 8.24 -1.92 -10.47
N ASN A 208 9.50 -2.32 -10.30
CA ASN A 208 10.10 -3.42 -11.07
C ASN A 208 9.33 -4.73 -10.83
N VAL A 209 8.98 -5.04 -9.59
CA VAL A 209 8.15 -6.22 -9.29
C VAL A 209 6.80 -6.12 -9.99
N ILE A 210 6.07 -5.02 -9.82
CA ILE A 210 4.74 -4.84 -10.45
C ILE A 210 4.80 -5.02 -11.96
N SER A 211 5.82 -4.47 -12.62
CA SER A 211 5.97 -4.56 -14.08
C SER A 211 6.22 -5.96 -14.61
N GLY A 212 6.74 -6.85 -13.77
CA GLY A 212 7.04 -8.25 -14.10
C GLY A 212 5.96 -9.25 -13.74
N LEU A 213 4.92 -8.83 -12.98
CA LEU A 213 3.89 -9.75 -12.49
C LEU A 213 3.03 -10.31 -13.62
N LYS A 214 2.69 -11.60 -13.48
CA LYS A 214 1.77 -12.33 -14.33
C LYS A 214 0.66 -12.93 -13.48
N LYS A 215 -0.39 -13.43 -14.12
CA LYS A 215 -1.56 -13.98 -13.42
C LYS A 215 -1.21 -15.13 -12.46
N GLU A 216 -0.25 -15.97 -12.84
CA GLU A 216 0.27 -17.07 -12.01
C GLU A 216 0.98 -16.60 -10.72
N ASP A 217 1.38 -15.34 -10.67
CA ASP A 217 2.04 -14.73 -9.51
C ASP A 217 1.06 -14.23 -8.44
N SER A 218 -0.25 -14.26 -8.75
CA SER A 218 -1.29 -13.78 -7.84
C SER A 218 -1.28 -14.58 -6.53
N GLY A 219 -1.29 -13.87 -5.41
CA GLY A 219 -1.26 -14.43 -4.06
C GLY A 219 0.14 -14.54 -3.46
N ASN A 220 1.20 -14.21 -4.19
CA ASN A 220 2.56 -14.27 -3.66
C ASN A 220 2.88 -13.08 -2.74
N PHE A 221 3.79 -13.34 -1.80
CA PHE A 221 4.40 -12.34 -0.94
C PHE A 221 5.82 -12.07 -1.40
N TYR A 222 6.10 -10.84 -1.82
CA TYR A 222 7.40 -10.42 -2.36
C TYR A 222 8.15 -9.52 -1.39
N LYS A 223 9.47 -9.52 -1.52
CA LYS A 223 10.31 -8.40 -1.08
C LYS A 223 10.41 -7.36 -2.20
N TRP A 224 10.74 -6.14 -1.83
CA TRP A 224 10.94 -5.02 -2.76
C TRP A 224 11.93 -5.32 -3.91
N ASN A 225 12.89 -6.21 -3.68
CA ASN A 225 13.90 -6.62 -4.68
C ASN A 225 13.46 -7.77 -5.61
N GLY A 226 12.21 -8.20 -5.50
CA GLY A 226 11.62 -9.27 -6.33
C GLY A 226 11.76 -10.69 -5.79
N GLU A 227 12.47 -10.88 -4.67
CA GLU A 227 12.53 -12.18 -4.02
C GLU A 227 11.17 -12.54 -3.39
N ILE A 228 10.82 -13.82 -3.38
CA ILE A 228 9.67 -14.32 -2.61
C ILE A 228 9.98 -14.22 -1.12
N HIS A 229 9.06 -13.59 -0.38
CA HIS A 229 9.15 -13.53 1.07
C HIS A 229 8.43 -14.74 1.69
N PRO A 230 9.01 -15.40 2.70
CA PRO A 230 8.29 -16.44 3.43
C PRO A 230 7.10 -15.85 4.21
N TRP A 231 6.09 -16.69 4.43
CA TRP A 231 4.88 -16.33 5.19
C TRP A 231 5.11 -16.34 6.71
#